data_e49fde4856b4ef9b61a037be4fe86967
#
_entry.id   e49fde4856b4ef9b61a037be4fe86967
#
_cell.length_a   1.000
_cell.length_b   1.000
_cell.length_c   1.000
_cell.angle_alpha   90.00
_cell.angle_beta   90.00
_cell.angle_gamma   90.00
#
_symmetry.space_group_name_H-M   'P 1'
#
loop_
_entity.id
_entity.type
_entity.pdbx_description
1 polymer ?
#
loop_
_entity_poly.entity_id
_entity_poly.type
_entity_poly.pdbx_seq_one_letter_code
_entity_poly.pdbx_strand_id
1 'polypeptide(L)'
;MALCLSVAVAGLLPVSAAAQPPCLTARDVSFTPSPPRAGTLFRVHLPLARAASVTTARLAGEPLHFHTSGDGASAFAAVPVDSTGGLTLALLCTNGARVDVRVPTRDGEYRLERLTVAPRFAAPPDSALQARQRREAARAAEVSRASHTTPRLFTEPFLVPRTTRITSGFGGGRTFNGTVTSRHMGTDYAGAVGAPVRASNRGVVRL
;
A
#
# COMPACT_ATOMS: atom_id res chain seq x y z
N MET A 1 0.97 52.73 57.04
CA MET A 1 0.91 51.25 57.12
C MET A 1 0.51 50.75 55.73
N ALA A 2 1.46 50.27 54.96
CA ALA A 2 1.23 49.67 53.63
C ALA A 2 1.26 48.17 53.76
N LEU A 3 0.16 47.47 53.36
CA LEU A 3 0.02 46.03 53.41
C LEU A 3 0.49 45.47 52.04
N CYS A 4 1.62 44.80 52.01
CA CYS A 4 2.07 44.07 50.84
C CYS A 4 1.39 42.70 50.76
N LEU A 5 0.54 42.51 49.73
CA LEU A 5 -0.11 41.27 49.43
C LEU A 5 0.84 40.44 48.51
N SER A 6 1.42 39.38 49.02
CA SER A 6 2.23 38.46 48.24
C SER A 6 1.34 37.41 47.56
N VAL A 7 1.26 37.46 46.22
CA VAL A 7 0.58 36.45 45.41
C VAL A 7 1.58 35.31 45.14
N ALA A 8 1.29 34.12 45.69
CA ALA A 8 2.04 32.89 45.38
C ALA A 8 1.49 32.32 44.06
N VAL A 9 2.34 32.34 43.01
CA VAL A 9 2.07 31.64 41.73
C VAL A 9 2.43 30.18 41.89
N ALA A 10 1.45 29.32 42.03
CA ALA A 10 1.63 27.87 42.01
C ALA A 10 1.94 27.42 40.56
N GLY A 11 3.20 27.11 40.29
CA GLY A 11 3.64 26.56 39.01
C GLY A 11 3.07 25.15 38.81
N LEU A 12 2.21 24.97 37.84
CA LEU A 12 1.78 23.64 37.35
C LEU A 12 2.99 22.98 36.64
N LEU A 13 3.57 21.99 37.27
CA LEU A 13 4.56 21.13 36.62
C LEU A 13 3.88 20.31 35.50
N PRO A 14 4.47 20.21 34.30
CA PRO A 14 3.91 19.41 33.24
C PRO A 14 3.94 17.93 33.69
N VAL A 15 2.78 17.30 33.75
CA VAL A 15 2.65 15.85 33.94
C VAL A 15 3.18 15.21 32.68
N SER A 16 4.36 14.58 32.77
CA SER A 16 4.91 13.76 31.69
C SER A 16 3.99 12.57 31.48
N ALA A 17 3.28 12.55 30.35
CA ALA A 17 2.48 11.41 29.96
C ALA A 17 3.41 10.19 29.78
N ALA A 18 3.35 9.24 30.70
CA ALA A 18 4.09 7.99 30.59
C ALA A 18 3.67 7.29 29.31
N ALA A 19 4.63 6.93 28.44
CA ALA A 19 4.37 6.19 27.22
C ALA A 19 3.70 4.85 27.57
N GLN A 20 2.55 4.57 26.96
CA GLN A 20 1.82 3.33 27.23
C GLN A 20 2.63 2.12 26.71
N PRO A 21 2.65 0.99 27.43
CA PRO A 21 3.38 -0.18 26.99
C PRO A 21 2.82 -0.70 25.65
N PRO A 22 3.67 -1.17 24.74
CA PRO A 22 3.22 -1.67 23.43
C PRO A 22 2.38 -2.93 23.59
N CYS A 23 1.32 -3.07 22.79
CA CYS A 23 0.44 -4.25 22.79
C CYS A 23 1.09 -5.47 22.13
N LEU A 24 2.12 -5.24 21.31
CA LEU A 24 2.90 -6.25 20.61
C LEU A 24 4.33 -5.75 20.36
N THR A 25 5.20 -6.64 19.93
CA THR A 25 6.58 -6.34 19.54
C THR A 25 6.81 -6.70 18.06
N ALA A 26 7.94 -6.30 17.51
CA ALA A 26 8.30 -6.69 16.15
C ALA A 26 8.40 -8.22 15.96
N ARG A 27 8.66 -8.99 17.03
CA ARG A 27 8.74 -10.45 17.00
C ARG A 27 7.37 -11.12 16.86
N ASP A 28 6.30 -10.41 17.19
CA ASP A 28 4.93 -10.90 17.05
C ASP A 28 4.40 -10.74 15.62
N VAL A 29 5.16 -10.08 14.73
CA VAL A 29 4.76 -9.82 13.34
C VAL A 29 5.61 -10.66 12.40
N SER A 30 4.97 -11.42 11.53
CA SER A 30 5.67 -12.17 10.49
C SER A 30 5.22 -11.78 9.09
N PHE A 31 6.12 -11.97 8.12
CA PHE A 31 5.93 -11.62 6.71
C PHE A 31 6.16 -12.83 5.82
N THR A 32 5.30 -13.03 4.83
CA THR A 32 5.45 -14.13 3.86
C THR A 32 5.16 -13.63 2.45
N PRO A 33 6.14 -13.69 1.50
CA PRO A 33 7.55 -14.04 1.72
C PRO A 33 8.30 -13.02 2.58
N SER A 34 9.47 -13.39 3.11
CA SER A 34 10.35 -12.48 3.85
C SER A 34 11.80 -12.64 3.35
N PRO A 35 12.45 -11.57 2.86
CA PRO A 35 11.90 -10.24 2.62
C PRO A 35 10.96 -10.22 1.40
N PRO A 36 9.88 -9.42 1.43
CA PRO A 36 9.03 -9.23 0.26
C PRO A 36 9.77 -8.41 -0.81
N ARG A 37 9.40 -8.65 -2.08
CA ARG A 37 9.98 -7.99 -3.25
C ARG A 37 9.23 -6.72 -3.58
N ALA A 38 9.91 -5.65 -4.01
CA ALA A 38 9.28 -4.45 -4.52
C ALA A 38 8.31 -4.79 -5.67
N GLY A 39 7.14 -4.15 -5.68
CA GLY A 39 6.07 -4.40 -6.65
C GLY A 39 5.28 -5.70 -6.45
N THR A 40 5.42 -6.39 -5.32
CA THR A 40 4.67 -7.63 -5.06
C THR A 40 3.81 -7.54 -3.80
N LEU A 41 2.80 -8.39 -3.74
CA LEU A 41 2.02 -8.63 -2.54
C LEU A 41 2.78 -9.57 -1.59
N PHE A 42 2.53 -9.38 -0.30
CA PHE A 42 2.97 -10.27 0.76
C PHE A 42 1.93 -10.33 1.87
N ARG A 43 1.99 -11.35 2.69
CA ARG A 43 1.13 -11.53 3.85
C ARG A 43 1.81 -10.99 5.09
N VAL A 44 1.11 -10.16 5.85
CA VAL A 44 1.41 -9.80 7.23
C VAL A 44 0.58 -10.69 8.13
N HIS A 45 1.19 -11.33 9.12
CA HIS A 45 0.51 -12.20 10.06
C HIS A 45 0.80 -11.78 11.50
N LEU A 46 -0.23 -11.83 12.33
CA LEU A 46 -0.21 -11.58 13.77
C LEU A 46 -0.80 -12.80 14.49
N PRO A 47 -0.19 -13.30 15.58
CA PRO A 47 -0.81 -14.31 16.45
C PRO A 47 -2.17 -13.82 16.98
N LEU A 48 -3.12 -14.71 17.17
CA LEU A 48 -4.49 -14.37 17.56
C LEU A 48 -4.52 -13.53 18.86
N ALA A 49 -3.72 -13.88 19.85
CA ALA A 49 -3.63 -13.16 21.11
C ALA A 49 -3.16 -11.69 20.96
N ARG A 50 -2.45 -11.36 19.89
CA ARG A 50 -1.96 -10.01 19.58
C ARG A 50 -2.87 -9.26 18.62
N ALA A 51 -3.49 -9.95 17.68
CA ALA A 51 -4.37 -9.35 16.69
C ALA A 51 -5.54 -8.57 17.31
N ALA A 52 -6.15 -9.10 18.39
CA ALA A 52 -7.23 -8.44 19.11
C ALA A 52 -6.83 -7.11 19.78
N SER A 53 -5.53 -6.89 19.97
CA SER A 53 -4.99 -5.67 20.59
C SER A 53 -4.61 -4.59 19.56
N VAL A 54 -4.81 -4.84 18.26
CA VAL A 54 -4.49 -3.89 17.17
C VAL A 54 -5.77 -3.27 16.63
N THR A 55 -5.86 -1.94 16.68
CA THR A 55 -7.01 -1.17 16.13
C THR A 55 -6.84 -0.88 14.66
N THR A 56 -5.65 -0.42 14.26
CA THR A 56 -5.34 -0.09 12.85
C THR A 56 -3.91 -0.48 12.51
N ALA A 57 -3.69 -0.76 11.25
CA ALA A 57 -2.36 -0.99 10.68
C ALA A 57 -2.24 -0.31 9.33
N ARG A 58 -1.06 0.25 9.03
CA ARG A 58 -0.78 0.93 7.76
C ARG A 58 0.62 0.58 7.26
N LEU A 59 0.73 0.41 5.94
CA LEU A 59 2.01 0.24 5.25
C LEU A 59 2.03 1.12 4.01
N ALA A 60 3.11 1.87 3.79
CA ALA A 60 3.26 2.76 2.62
C ALA A 60 2.04 3.69 2.38
N GLY A 61 1.40 4.15 3.45
CA GLY A 61 0.22 5.01 3.38
C GLY A 61 -1.12 4.27 3.29
N GLU A 62 -1.13 2.97 2.94
CA GLU A 62 -2.34 2.17 2.77
C GLU A 62 -2.77 1.47 4.06
N PRO A 63 -4.07 1.43 4.39
CA PRO A 63 -4.57 0.67 5.52
C PRO A 63 -4.51 -0.83 5.24
N LEU A 64 -4.20 -1.62 6.25
CA LEU A 64 -4.25 -3.08 6.19
C LEU A 64 -5.51 -3.62 6.85
N HIS A 65 -6.16 -4.56 6.19
CA HIS A 65 -7.40 -5.20 6.64
C HIS A 65 -7.10 -6.62 7.09
N PHE A 66 -7.02 -6.83 8.39
CA PHE A 66 -6.77 -8.14 8.96
C PHE A 66 -8.03 -9.02 8.90
N HIS A 67 -7.82 -10.25 8.50
CA HIS A 67 -8.81 -11.31 8.51
C HIS A 67 -8.36 -12.39 9.48
N THR A 68 -9.20 -12.71 10.46
CA THR A 68 -8.91 -13.70 11.49
C THR A 68 -9.15 -15.11 10.95
N SER A 69 -8.22 -16.01 11.22
CA SER A 69 -8.30 -17.46 10.99
C SER A 69 -7.76 -18.18 12.22
N GLY A 70 -7.86 -19.52 12.29
CA GLY A 70 -7.60 -20.28 13.49
C GLY A 70 -6.26 -20.02 14.19
N ASP A 71 -5.21 -19.70 13.45
CA ASP A 71 -3.84 -19.46 13.95
C ASP A 71 -3.52 -17.99 14.22
N GLY A 72 -4.42 -17.07 13.84
CA GLY A 72 -4.17 -15.65 14.01
C GLY A 72 -4.95 -14.75 13.09
N ALA A 73 -4.41 -13.58 12.77
CA ALA A 73 -4.96 -12.65 11.81
C ALA A 73 -3.94 -12.33 10.73
N SER A 74 -4.40 -12.28 9.49
CA SER A 74 -3.56 -12.00 8.32
C SER A 74 -4.14 -10.90 7.47
N ALA A 75 -3.27 -10.02 6.94
CA ALA A 75 -3.59 -9.03 5.95
C ALA A 75 -2.67 -9.14 4.75
N PHE A 76 -3.17 -8.79 3.56
CA PHE A 76 -2.31 -8.58 2.40
C PHE A 76 -1.81 -7.14 2.39
N ALA A 77 -0.53 -6.99 2.09
CA ALA A 77 0.15 -5.73 1.90
C ALA A 77 0.92 -5.75 0.58
N ALA A 78 1.21 -4.57 0.04
CA ALA A 78 2.02 -4.43 -1.17
C ALA A 78 3.29 -3.64 -0.87
N VAL A 79 4.41 -4.05 -1.48
CA VAL A 79 5.59 -3.21 -1.56
C VAL A 79 5.47 -2.35 -2.81
N PRO A 80 5.52 -1.00 -2.72
CA PRO A 80 5.50 -0.16 -3.93
C PRO A 80 6.61 -0.55 -4.91
N VAL A 81 6.31 -0.48 -6.21
CA VAL A 81 7.22 -0.96 -7.28
C VAL A 81 8.55 -0.22 -7.31
N ASP A 82 8.55 1.05 -6.93
CA ASP A 82 9.74 1.91 -6.89
C ASP A 82 10.34 2.02 -5.47
N SER A 83 9.96 1.12 -4.56
CA SER A 83 10.49 1.12 -3.19
C SER A 83 11.97 0.77 -3.19
N THR A 84 12.78 1.65 -2.59
CA THR A 84 14.20 1.43 -2.34
C THR A 84 14.43 1.34 -0.83
N GLY A 85 14.85 0.18 -0.34
CA GLY A 85 15.04 -0.06 1.09
C GLY A 85 13.77 -0.54 1.80
N GLY A 86 13.84 -0.68 3.13
CA GLY A 86 12.74 -1.21 3.93
C GLY A 86 11.59 -0.22 4.11
N LEU A 87 10.42 -0.77 4.41
CA LEU A 87 9.21 -0.02 4.77
C LEU A 87 8.97 -0.10 6.28
N THR A 88 8.08 0.76 6.76
CA THR A 88 7.59 0.72 8.14
C THR A 88 6.13 0.31 8.15
N LEU A 89 5.82 -0.78 8.84
CA LEU A 89 4.47 -1.16 9.19
C LEU A 89 4.12 -0.43 10.50
N ALA A 90 3.21 0.52 10.43
CA ALA A 90 2.72 1.27 11.58
C ALA A 90 1.45 0.59 12.12
N LEU A 91 1.46 0.26 13.40
CA LEU A 91 0.36 -0.38 14.13
C LEU A 91 -0.11 0.56 15.25
N LEU A 92 -1.42 0.65 15.45
CA LEU A 92 -2.02 1.33 16.59
C LEU A 92 -2.71 0.29 17.48
N CYS A 93 -2.34 0.28 18.74
CA CYS A 93 -2.91 -0.60 19.74
C CYS A 93 -4.25 -0.06 20.28
N THR A 94 -5.08 -0.93 20.83
CA THR A 94 -6.34 -0.57 21.51
C THR A 94 -6.13 0.34 22.72
N ASN A 95 -4.96 0.27 23.36
CA ASN A 95 -4.56 1.16 24.46
C ASN A 95 -3.95 2.48 23.97
N GLY A 96 -3.94 2.78 22.68
CA GLY A 96 -3.37 4.00 22.09
C GLY A 96 -1.87 3.95 21.84
N ALA A 97 -1.14 2.92 22.26
CA ALA A 97 0.29 2.79 21.97
C ALA A 97 0.53 2.56 20.46
N ARG A 98 1.59 3.16 19.92
CA ARG A 98 2.04 2.95 18.54
C ARG A 98 3.21 1.98 18.51
N VAL A 99 3.21 1.11 17.51
CA VAL A 99 4.29 0.17 17.25
C VAL A 99 4.68 0.25 15.80
N ASP A 100 5.93 0.56 15.55
CA ASP A 100 6.50 0.61 14.21
C ASP A 100 7.40 -0.62 14.02
N VAL A 101 7.06 -1.42 13.00
CA VAL A 101 7.79 -2.64 12.66
C VAL A 101 8.46 -2.46 11.31
N ARG A 102 9.78 -2.65 11.26
CA ARG A 102 10.52 -2.60 10.00
C ARG A 102 10.20 -3.82 9.14
N VAL A 103 9.78 -3.59 7.90
CA VAL A 103 9.60 -4.59 6.85
C VAL A 103 10.81 -4.53 5.93
N PRO A 104 11.76 -5.47 6.02
CA PRO A 104 12.88 -5.50 5.08
C PRO A 104 12.33 -5.83 3.69
N THR A 105 12.78 -5.11 2.66
CA THR A 105 12.35 -5.34 1.28
C THR A 105 13.54 -5.64 0.39
N ARG A 106 13.33 -6.36 -0.70
CA ARG A 106 14.33 -6.59 -1.75
C ARG A 106 13.91 -5.92 -3.05
N ASP A 107 14.87 -5.63 -3.91
CA ASP A 107 14.64 -5.03 -5.22
C ASP A 107 13.66 -5.84 -6.07
N GLY A 108 12.90 -5.14 -6.89
CA GLY A 108 11.99 -5.70 -7.87
C GLY A 108 12.68 -6.30 -9.08
N GLU A 109 13.92 -5.88 -9.40
CA GLU A 109 14.70 -6.30 -10.56
C GLU A 109 13.93 -6.14 -11.88
N TYR A 110 13.13 -5.07 -11.97
CA TYR A 110 12.33 -4.80 -13.15
C TYR A 110 13.18 -4.24 -14.28
N ARG A 111 12.99 -4.79 -15.46
CA ARG A 111 13.71 -4.32 -16.67
C ARG A 111 13.36 -2.86 -16.95
N LEU A 112 14.39 -2.06 -17.23
CA LEU A 112 14.26 -0.69 -17.70
C LEU A 112 14.63 -0.63 -19.18
N GLU A 113 13.68 -0.24 -20.04
CA GLU A 113 13.89 -0.01 -21.47
C GLU A 113 14.12 1.48 -21.73
N ARG A 114 15.15 1.79 -22.51
CA ARG A 114 15.40 3.14 -23.00
C ARG A 114 15.02 3.20 -24.46
N LEU A 115 14.01 4.03 -24.75
CA LEU A 115 13.44 4.16 -26.09
C LEU A 115 13.71 5.55 -26.65
N THR A 116 14.16 5.60 -27.89
CA THR A 116 14.19 6.83 -28.69
C THR A 116 12.95 6.86 -29.55
N VAL A 117 12.13 7.88 -29.39
CA VAL A 117 10.88 8.07 -30.13
C VAL A 117 10.85 9.43 -30.78
N ALA A 118 10.04 9.58 -31.83
CA ALA A 118 9.83 10.89 -32.45
C ALA A 118 9.31 11.89 -31.40
N PRO A 119 9.73 13.17 -31.44
CA PRO A 119 9.41 14.18 -30.41
C PRO A 119 7.93 14.27 -30.07
N ARG A 120 7.03 14.11 -31.05
CA ARG A 120 5.57 14.10 -30.83
C ARG A 120 5.06 13.05 -29.85
N PHE A 121 5.78 11.92 -29.69
CA PHE A 121 5.42 10.86 -28.74
C PHE A 121 6.00 11.07 -27.35
N ALA A 122 6.98 11.96 -27.21
CA ALA A 122 7.53 12.40 -25.93
C ALA A 122 6.93 13.72 -25.44
N ALA A 123 6.14 14.40 -26.28
CA ALA A 123 5.44 15.62 -25.90
C ALA A 123 4.36 15.35 -24.85
N PRO A 124 4.15 16.27 -23.88
CA PRO A 124 3.03 16.16 -22.96
C PRO A 124 1.69 16.13 -23.72
N PRO A 125 0.69 15.42 -23.23
CA PRO A 125 -0.66 15.45 -23.80
C PRO A 125 -1.21 16.88 -23.85
N ASP A 126 -2.13 17.14 -24.77
CA ASP A 126 -2.85 18.41 -24.80
C ASP A 126 -3.69 18.63 -23.52
N SER A 127 -4.16 19.85 -23.31
CA SER A 127 -4.87 20.23 -22.08
C SER A 127 -6.17 19.46 -21.87
N ALA A 128 -6.88 19.11 -22.94
CA ALA A 128 -8.14 18.37 -22.88
C ALA A 128 -7.89 16.92 -22.46
N LEU A 129 -6.87 16.27 -23.03
CA LEU A 129 -6.46 14.92 -22.66
C LEU A 129 -5.92 14.87 -21.21
N GLN A 130 -5.10 15.87 -20.82
CA GLN A 130 -4.65 15.98 -19.41
C GLN A 130 -5.81 16.14 -18.43
N ALA A 131 -6.81 16.97 -18.76
CA ALA A 131 -7.99 17.16 -17.94
C ALA A 131 -8.80 15.85 -17.82
N ARG A 132 -8.95 15.10 -18.91
CA ARG A 132 -9.59 13.79 -18.92
C ARG A 132 -8.83 12.80 -18.03
N GLN A 133 -7.52 12.67 -18.20
CA GLN A 133 -6.68 11.78 -17.40
C GLN A 133 -6.77 12.09 -15.91
N ARG A 134 -6.77 13.39 -15.53
CA ARG A 134 -6.95 13.79 -14.12
C ARG A 134 -8.30 13.36 -13.57
N ARG A 135 -9.40 13.53 -14.32
CA ARG A 135 -10.75 13.08 -13.88
C ARG A 135 -10.81 11.57 -13.72
N GLU A 136 -10.27 10.81 -14.66
CA GLU A 136 -10.24 9.35 -14.61
C GLU A 136 -9.39 8.86 -13.41
N ALA A 137 -8.22 9.45 -13.17
CA ALA A 137 -7.38 9.14 -12.02
C ALA A 137 -8.07 9.48 -10.69
N ALA A 138 -8.76 10.63 -10.61
CA ALA A 138 -9.52 11.02 -9.42
C ALA A 138 -10.65 10.03 -9.13
N ARG A 139 -11.38 9.60 -10.17
CA ARG A 139 -12.45 8.59 -10.06
C ARG A 139 -11.91 7.24 -9.61
N ALA A 140 -10.81 6.77 -10.19
CA ALA A 140 -10.15 5.53 -9.78
C ALA A 140 -9.70 5.59 -8.31
N ALA A 141 -9.10 6.71 -7.88
CA ALA A 141 -8.68 6.90 -6.51
C ALA A 141 -9.86 6.94 -5.52
N GLU A 142 -11.00 7.53 -5.89
CA GLU A 142 -12.23 7.53 -5.09
C GLU A 142 -12.75 6.09 -4.90
N VAL A 143 -12.86 5.33 -5.98
CA VAL A 143 -13.29 3.92 -5.93
C VAL A 143 -12.34 3.08 -5.10
N SER A 144 -11.04 3.29 -5.24
CA SER A 144 -10.01 2.59 -4.43
C SER A 144 -10.21 2.88 -2.94
N ARG A 145 -10.36 4.16 -2.55
CA ARG A 145 -10.61 4.51 -1.15
C ARG A 145 -11.91 3.92 -0.60
N ALA A 146 -12.98 3.97 -1.39
CA ALA A 146 -14.27 3.39 -1.00
C ALA A 146 -14.20 1.87 -0.83
N SER A 147 -13.32 1.18 -1.54
CA SER A 147 -13.15 -0.27 -1.44
C SER A 147 -12.63 -0.75 -0.09
N HIS A 148 -11.95 0.12 0.68
CA HIS A 148 -11.45 -0.22 2.01
C HIS A 148 -12.55 -0.58 3.02
N THR A 149 -13.79 -0.17 2.79
CA THR A 149 -14.94 -0.54 3.62
C THR A 149 -15.62 -1.83 3.16
N THR A 150 -15.20 -2.39 2.02
CA THR A 150 -15.76 -3.62 1.47
C THR A 150 -15.05 -4.83 2.10
N PRO A 151 -15.77 -5.79 2.68
CA PRO A 151 -15.17 -7.03 3.16
C PRO A 151 -14.46 -7.78 2.03
N ARG A 152 -13.43 -8.55 2.38
CA ARG A 152 -12.75 -9.41 1.41
C ARG A 152 -13.73 -10.44 0.84
N LEU A 153 -13.94 -10.41 -0.48
CA LEU A 153 -14.89 -11.27 -1.19
C LEU A 153 -14.25 -12.54 -1.74
N PHE A 154 -12.94 -12.55 -1.91
CA PHE A 154 -12.21 -13.69 -2.44
C PHE A 154 -11.75 -14.63 -1.31
N THR A 155 -11.92 -15.93 -1.54
CA THR A 155 -11.46 -17.01 -0.65
C THR A 155 -10.54 -17.98 -1.38
N GLU A 156 -10.69 -18.06 -2.70
CA GLU A 156 -9.95 -18.95 -3.58
C GLU A 156 -8.68 -18.27 -4.14
N PRO A 157 -7.72 -19.05 -4.64
CA PRO A 157 -6.57 -18.52 -5.37
C PRO A 157 -6.98 -17.68 -6.57
N PHE A 158 -6.18 -16.65 -6.88
CA PHE A 158 -6.41 -15.84 -8.08
C PHE A 158 -6.10 -16.61 -9.34
N LEU A 159 -7.00 -16.51 -10.32
CA LEU A 159 -6.87 -17.12 -11.64
C LEU A 159 -6.23 -16.11 -12.61
N VAL A 160 -5.48 -16.61 -13.58
CA VAL A 160 -5.04 -15.78 -14.70
C VAL A 160 -6.25 -15.38 -15.56
N PRO A 161 -6.38 -14.10 -15.94
CA PRO A 161 -7.55 -13.62 -16.70
C PRO A 161 -7.61 -14.22 -18.12
N ARG A 162 -6.46 -14.68 -18.64
CA ARG A 162 -6.31 -15.36 -19.94
C ARG A 162 -5.12 -16.31 -19.89
N THR A 163 -5.24 -17.44 -20.56
CA THR A 163 -4.17 -18.47 -20.68
C THR A 163 -3.29 -18.28 -21.92
N THR A 164 -3.23 -17.05 -22.45
CA THR A 164 -2.43 -16.70 -23.62
C THR A 164 -1.06 -16.15 -23.21
N ARG A 165 -0.18 -15.98 -24.20
CA ARG A 165 1.18 -15.45 -23.96
C ARG A 165 1.13 -14.04 -23.34
N ILE A 166 1.93 -13.80 -22.32
CA ILE A 166 2.20 -12.46 -21.78
C ILE A 166 3.05 -11.70 -22.79
N THR A 167 2.60 -10.54 -23.19
CA THR A 167 3.29 -9.65 -24.15
C THR A 167 4.09 -8.56 -23.46
N SER A 168 3.64 -8.13 -22.27
CA SER A 168 4.39 -7.19 -21.41
C SER A 168 4.08 -7.47 -19.95
N GLY A 169 5.11 -7.59 -19.11
CA GLY A 169 4.98 -7.88 -17.69
C GLY A 169 4.82 -6.64 -16.83
N PHE A 170 4.29 -6.84 -15.63
CA PHE A 170 4.18 -5.81 -14.59
C PHE A 170 5.56 -5.28 -14.17
N GLY A 171 5.62 -3.99 -13.83
CA GLY A 171 6.76 -3.33 -13.22
C GLY A 171 7.84 -2.87 -14.22
N GLY A 172 7.78 -3.31 -15.49
CA GLY A 172 8.71 -2.87 -16.52
C GLY A 172 8.73 -1.35 -16.65
N GLY A 173 9.93 -0.75 -16.63
CA GLY A 173 10.11 0.70 -16.78
C GLY A 173 10.48 1.05 -18.21
N ARG A 174 10.06 2.25 -18.68
CA ARG A 174 10.43 2.82 -19.95
C ARG A 174 10.87 4.26 -19.78
N THR A 175 11.97 4.63 -20.41
CA THR A 175 12.39 6.03 -20.50
C THR A 175 12.35 6.45 -21.98
N PHE A 176 11.59 7.48 -22.29
CA PHE A 176 11.46 8.04 -23.64
C PHE A 176 12.38 9.24 -23.78
N ASN A 177 13.30 9.21 -24.74
CA ASN A 177 14.28 10.26 -25.02
C ASN A 177 15.04 10.75 -23.76
N GLY A 178 15.23 9.88 -22.78
CA GLY A 178 15.95 10.17 -21.54
C GLY A 178 15.20 11.03 -20.50
N THR A 179 14.00 11.54 -20.78
CA THR A 179 13.30 12.51 -19.93
C THR A 179 11.97 12.01 -19.37
N VAL A 180 11.18 11.29 -20.14
CA VAL A 180 9.87 10.78 -19.71
C VAL A 180 10.02 9.35 -19.24
N THR A 181 9.71 9.11 -17.97
CA THR A 181 9.75 7.77 -17.37
C THR A 181 8.34 7.27 -17.11
N SER A 182 8.07 6.03 -17.47
CA SER A 182 6.81 5.36 -17.15
C SER A 182 7.08 3.97 -16.59
N ARG A 183 6.13 3.47 -15.78
CA ARG A 183 6.09 2.08 -15.31
C ARG A 183 4.87 1.37 -15.86
N HIS A 184 5.04 0.13 -16.29
CA HIS A 184 3.92 -0.72 -16.67
C HIS A 184 3.27 -1.29 -15.40
N MET A 185 2.12 -0.72 -15.01
CA MET A 185 1.41 -1.09 -13.78
C MET A 185 0.40 -2.22 -13.99
N GLY A 186 0.52 -2.96 -15.08
CA GLY A 186 -0.33 -4.09 -15.44
C GLY A 186 0.46 -5.25 -16.05
N THR A 187 -0.26 -6.27 -16.48
CA THR A 187 0.28 -7.38 -17.29
C THR A 187 -0.55 -7.52 -18.54
N ASP A 188 0.09 -7.40 -19.70
CA ASP A 188 -0.57 -7.52 -21.01
C ASP A 188 -0.56 -8.97 -21.49
N TYR A 189 -1.72 -9.44 -21.94
CA TYR A 189 -1.90 -10.76 -22.52
C TYR A 189 -2.26 -10.65 -24.00
N ALA A 190 -1.68 -11.50 -24.84
CA ALA A 190 -2.03 -11.55 -26.26
C ALA A 190 -3.52 -11.86 -26.45
N GLY A 191 -4.16 -11.19 -27.40
CA GLY A 191 -5.57 -11.41 -27.74
C GLY A 191 -6.03 -10.56 -28.91
N ALA A 192 -6.97 -11.08 -29.69
CA ALA A 192 -7.68 -10.31 -30.70
C ALA A 192 -8.76 -9.44 -30.05
N VAL A 193 -9.26 -8.45 -30.78
CA VAL A 193 -10.41 -7.64 -30.37
C VAL A 193 -11.63 -8.57 -30.14
N GLY A 194 -12.33 -8.37 -29.03
CA GLY A 194 -13.47 -9.20 -28.63
C GLY A 194 -13.11 -10.53 -27.94
N ALA A 195 -11.84 -10.85 -27.78
CA ALA A 195 -11.43 -12.05 -27.07
C ALA A 195 -11.79 -11.96 -25.57
N PRO A 196 -12.29 -13.07 -24.95
CA PRO A 196 -12.77 -13.03 -23.57
C PRO A 196 -11.66 -12.79 -22.57
N VAL A 197 -11.99 -12.00 -21.54
CA VAL A 197 -11.16 -11.76 -20.35
C VAL A 197 -12.01 -12.14 -19.14
N ARG A 198 -11.46 -13.00 -18.27
CA ARG A 198 -12.16 -13.48 -17.07
C ARG A 198 -11.76 -12.64 -15.85
N ALA A 199 -12.70 -12.45 -14.94
CA ALA A 199 -12.39 -11.94 -13.61
C ALA A 199 -11.43 -12.91 -12.90
N SER A 200 -10.35 -12.39 -12.35
CA SER A 200 -9.33 -13.19 -11.67
C SER A 200 -9.83 -13.78 -10.34
N ASN A 201 -10.84 -13.19 -9.73
CA ASN A 201 -11.51 -13.69 -8.53
C ASN A 201 -12.86 -12.99 -8.33
N ARG A 202 -13.56 -13.29 -7.24
CA ARG A 202 -14.79 -12.59 -6.83
C ARG A 202 -14.51 -11.13 -6.55
N GLY A 203 -15.41 -10.26 -6.97
CA GLY A 203 -15.31 -8.83 -6.78
C GLY A 203 -16.60 -8.12 -7.16
N VAL A 204 -16.63 -6.80 -6.97
CA VAL A 204 -17.72 -5.92 -7.40
C VAL A 204 -17.16 -4.94 -8.42
N VAL A 205 -17.78 -4.89 -9.60
CA VAL A 205 -17.44 -3.92 -10.63
C VAL A 205 -17.88 -2.52 -10.18
N ARG A 206 -16.97 -1.54 -10.21
CA ARG A 206 -17.19 -0.17 -9.76
C ARG A 206 -16.86 0.91 -10.81
N LEU A 207 -16.12 0.55 -11.86
CA LEU A 207 -15.74 1.40 -13.00
C LEU A 207 -16.11 0.74 -14.31
#